data_de094c82c7d148ad4a9aaf5d1cbc40be
#
_entry.id   de094c82c7d148ad4a9aaf5d1cbc40be
#
_cell.length_a   1.000
_cell.length_b   1.000
_cell.length_c   1.000
_cell.angle_alpha   90.00
_cell.angle_beta   90.00
_cell.angle_gamma   90.00
#
_symmetry.space_group_name_H-M   'P 1'
#
loop_
_entity.id
_entity.type
_entity.pdbx_description
1 polymer ?
#
loop_
_entity_poly.entity_id
_entity_poly.type
_entity_poly.pdbx_seq_one_letter_code
_entity_poly.pdbx_strand_id
1 'polypeptide(L)'
;MLKKEIKAILEKSKQWGWVLEPDAQKIFSLYGFKTPKYGVTTEARQAISMAHQIGYPVVAKIVSPAVVHKSDVKGVVVGIKDDETLVRTLERLSKIDGFAGMLIAEMVKGLELIIGAKNDFQFGPMVLLGMGGVGVEIYKDVSLRMAPLKERDADHMIQELTARKLLTGYRSSEPINMSALKKTIVNFSKLMMDLQDI
;
A
#
# COMPACT_ATOMS: atom_id res chain seq x y z
N MET A 1 10.82 -16.19 10.43
CA MET A 1 9.58 -16.76 11.03
C MET A 1 8.58 -15.62 11.25
N LEU A 2 7.37 -15.71 10.71
CA LEU A 2 6.33 -14.69 10.85
C LEU A 2 5.90 -14.50 12.31
N LYS A 3 5.67 -13.22 12.69
CA LYS A 3 5.12 -12.86 14.00
C LYS A 3 3.74 -13.49 14.20
N LYS A 4 3.40 -13.88 15.43
CA LYS A 4 2.12 -14.49 15.78
C LYS A 4 0.93 -13.63 15.35
N GLU A 5 1.06 -12.30 15.48
CA GLU A 5 0.04 -11.32 15.08
C GLU A 5 -0.22 -11.34 13.56
N ILE A 6 0.83 -11.46 12.73
CA ILE A 6 0.67 -11.55 11.28
C ILE A 6 -0.10 -12.82 10.92
N LYS A 7 0.24 -13.96 11.52
CA LYS A 7 -0.47 -15.21 11.30
C LYS A 7 -1.96 -15.11 11.68
N ALA A 8 -2.27 -14.44 12.79
CA ALA A 8 -3.67 -14.22 13.19
C ALA A 8 -4.44 -13.35 12.21
N ILE A 9 -3.81 -12.31 11.65
CA ILE A 9 -4.43 -11.46 10.61
C ILE A 9 -4.71 -12.28 9.34
N LEU A 10 -3.75 -13.08 8.89
CA LEU A 10 -3.89 -13.91 7.68
C LEU A 10 -4.99 -14.96 7.87
N GLU A 11 -5.03 -15.61 9.02
CA GLU A 11 -6.07 -16.61 9.32
C GLU A 11 -7.47 -15.98 9.30
N LYS A 12 -7.63 -14.80 9.95
CA LYS A 12 -8.87 -14.04 9.91
C LYS A 12 -9.28 -13.66 8.48
N SER A 13 -8.31 -13.34 7.63
CA SER A 13 -8.57 -12.86 6.26
C SER A 13 -9.03 -13.98 5.31
N LYS A 14 -8.83 -15.25 5.64
CA LYS A 14 -9.26 -16.41 4.83
C LYS A 14 -10.75 -16.40 4.52
N GLN A 15 -11.58 -15.90 5.44
CA GLN A 15 -13.04 -15.82 5.23
C GLN A 15 -13.44 -14.95 4.03
N TRP A 16 -12.56 -14.02 3.62
CA TRP A 16 -12.80 -13.11 2.48
C TRP A 16 -11.96 -13.42 1.26
N GLY A 17 -11.00 -14.36 1.38
CA GLY A 17 -10.06 -14.72 0.32
C GLY A 17 -8.96 -13.67 0.05
N TRP A 18 -8.90 -12.57 0.81
CA TRP A 18 -7.90 -11.52 0.69
C TRP A 18 -7.77 -10.70 1.97
N VAL A 19 -6.64 -10.00 2.12
CA VAL A 19 -6.35 -9.17 3.29
C VAL A 19 -6.86 -7.74 3.06
N LEU A 20 -7.72 -7.24 3.94
CA LEU A 20 -8.23 -5.86 3.86
C LEU A 20 -7.11 -4.85 4.09
N GLU A 21 -7.21 -3.67 3.47
CA GLU A 21 -6.14 -2.65 3.50
C GLU A 21 -5.65 -2.28 4.91
N PRO A 22 -6.49 -2.09 5.93
CA PRO A 22 -6.01 -1.82 7.29
C PRO A 22 -5.16 -2.96 7.86
N ASP A 23 -5.59 -4.20 7.62
CA ASP A 23 -4.87 -5.40 8.06
C ASP A 23 -3.56 -5.57 7.28
N ALA A 24 -3.55 -5.27 5.98
CA ALA A 24 -2.33 -5.25 5.17
C ALA A 24 -1.33 -4.20 5.67
N GLN A 25 -1.79 -2.98 5.97
CA GLN A 25 -0.93 -1.94 6.56
C GLN A 25 -0.36 -2.37 7.91
N LYS A 26 -1.16 -3.07 8.74
CA LYS A 26 -0.71 -3.63 10.01
C LYS A 26 0.38 -4.68 9.80
N ILE A 27 0.22 -5.60 8.82
CA ILE A 27 1.25 -6.58 8.45
C ILE A 27 2.54 -5.88 8.05
N PHE A 28 2.48 -4.89 7.15
CA PHE A 28 3.65 -4.13 6.73
C PHE A 28 4.35 -3.45 7.91
N SER A 29 3.59 -2.77 8.77
CA SER A 29 4.13 -2.11 9.98
C SER A 29 4.81 -3.12 10.92
N LEU A 30 4.19 -4.28 11.18
CA LEU A 30 4.75 -5.35 12.01
C LEU A 30 6.03 -5.95 11.40
N TYR A 31 6.15 -5.94 10.09
CA TYR A 31 7.33 -6.41 9.38
C TYR A 31 8.42 -5.33 9.24
N GLY A 32 8.17 -4.12 9.73
CA GLY A 32 9.14 -3.03 9.79
C GLY A 32 9.12 -2.05 8.61
N PHE A 33 8.08 -2.08 7.78
CA PHE A 33 7.87 -1.05 6.77
C PHE A 33 7.29 0.22 7.41
N LYS A 34 7.67 1.37 6.87
CA LYS A 34 7.01 2.63 7.19
C LYS A 34 5.67 2.69 6.47
N THR A 35 4.60 2.86 7.24
CA THR A 35 3.26 3.10 6.71
C THR A 35 2.82 4.52 7.05
N PRO A 36 1.94 5.15 6.24
CA PRO A 36 1.29 6.40 6.63
C PRO A 36 0.55 6.23 7.96
N LYS A 37 0.36 7.31 8.71
CA LYS A 37 -0.56 7.30 9.85
C LYS A 37 -1.96 7.02 9.33
N TYR A 38 -2.70 6.15 10.00
CA TYR A 38 -4.07 5.83 9.62
C TYR A 38 -4.91 5.39 10.82
N GLY A 39 -6.22 5.45 10.65
CA GLY A 39 -7.20 4.87 11.56
C GLY A 39 -8.41 4.39 10.79
N VAL A 40 -9.22 3.53 11.43
CA VAL A 40 -10.46 3.01 10.84
C VAL A 40 -11.60 3.22 11.80
N THR A 41 -12.73 3.72 11.30
CA THR A 41 -13.93 3.93 12.10
C THR A 41 -15.19 3.87 11.26
N THR A 42 -16.33 3.64 11.93
CA THR A 42 -17.68 3.79 11.39
C THR A 42 -18.40 5.03 11.93
N GLU A 43 -17.75 5.77 12.86
CA GLU A 43 -18.37 6.87 13.60
C GLU A 43 -17.78 8.23 13.23
N ALA A 44 -18.64 9.22 12.99
CA ALA A 44 -18.25 10.56 12.57
C ALA A 44 -17.34 11.27 13.60
N ARG A 45 -17.65 11.17 14.89
CA ARG A 45 -16.84 11.80 15.96
C ARG A 45 -15.42 11.22 16.01
N GLN A 46 -15.29 9.90 15.88
CA GLN A 46 -13.99 9.24 15.84
C GLN A 46 -13.24 9.60 14.57
N ALA A 47 -13.92 9.69 13.44
CA ALA A 47 -13.32 10.11 12.15
C ALA A 47 -12.68 11.50 12.27
N ILE A 48 -13.41 12.48 12.83
CA ILE A 48 -12.90 13.82 13.07
C ILE A 48 -11.68 13.80 14.01
N SER A 49 -11.78 13.08 15.13
CA SER A 49 -10.66 12.95 16.08
C SER A 49 -9.40 12.37 15.42
N MET A 50 -9.54 11.32 14.62
CA MET A 50 -8.44 10.70 13.88
C MET A 50 -7.84 11.68 12.86
N ALA A 51 -8.67 12.38 12.09
CA ALA A 51 -8.20 13.34 11.10
C ALA A 51 -7.41 14.49 11.74
N HIS A 52 -7.84 14.99 12.90
CA HIS A 52 -7.11 16.02 13.64
C HIS A 52 -5.76 15.50 14.18
N GLN A 53 -5.69 14.23 14.62
CA GLN A 53 -4.43 13.61 15.06
C GLN A 53 -3.46 13.35 13.89
N ILE A 54 -3.98 13.01 12.72
CA ILE A 54 -3.18 12.80 11.50
C ILE A 54 -2.72 14.13 10.93
N GLY A 55 -3.60 15.11 10.89
CA GLY A 55 -3.42 16.43 10.27
C GLY A 55 -4.03 16.51 8.87
N TYR A 56 -4.89 17.48 8.63
CA TYR A 56 -5.44 17.75 7.30
C TYR A 56 -4.37 18.27 6.33
N PRO A 57 -4.46 17.99 5.01
CA PRO A 57 -5.47 17.18 4.37
C PRO A 57 -5.27 15.66 4.57
N VAL A 58 -6.38 14.92 4.61
CA VAL A 58 -6.38 13.46 4.75
C VAL A 58 -6.96 12.77 3.51
N VAL A 59 -6.72 11.46 3.41
CA VAL A 59 -7.36 10.56 2.44
C VAL A 59 -8.34 9.67 3.18
N ALA A 60 -9.56 9.52 2.64
CA ALA A 60 -10.54 8.56 3.12
C ALA A 60 -10.75 7.44 2.10
N LYS A 61 -10.79 6.20 2.59
CA LYS A 61 -11.00 5.01 1.76
C LYS A 61 -12.04 4.10 2.39
N ILE A 62 -12.90 3.51 1.57
CA ILE A 62 -13.80 2.46 2.05
C ILE A 62 -13.01 1.23 2.49
N VAL A 63 -13.44 0.64 3.61
CA VAL A 63 -13.06 -0.71 4.02
C VAL A 63 -14.27 -1.60 3.81
N SER A 64 -14.18 -2.54 2.89
CA SER A 64 -15.25 -3.48 2.57
C SER A 64 -14.67 -4.78 2.03
N PRO A 65 -15.07 -5.95 2.52
CA PRO A 65 -14.67 -7.23 1.94
C PRO A 65 -15.32 -7.48 0.58
N ALA A 66 -16.43 -6.80 0.25
CA ALA A 66 -17.12 -6.92 -1.03
C ALA A 66 -16.51 -6.04 -2.14
N VAL A 67 -15.64 -5.08 -1.80
CA VAL A 67 -15.09 -4.11 -2.74
C VAL A 67 -13.60 -4.35 -2.94
N VAL A 68 -13.23 -5.02 -4.03
CA VAL A 68 -11.83 -5.25 -4.41
C VAL A 68 -11.23 -3.99 -5.03
N HIS A 69 -11.90 -3.38 -6.00
CA HIS A 69 -11.44 -2.16 -6.67
C HIS A 69 -12.21 -0.93 -6.15
N LYS A 70 -11.62 -0.24 -5.19
CA LYS A 70 -12.24 0.91 -4.51
C LYS A 70 -12.57 2.07 -5.46
N SER A 71 -11.79 2.23 -6.53
CA SER A 71 -12.00 3.29 -7.53
C SER A 71 -13.31 3.12 -8.29
N ASP A 72 -13.74 1.89 -8.56
CA ASP A 72 -14.95 1.59 -9.33
C ASP A 72 -16.24 2.07 -8.62
N VAL A 73 -16.20 2.03 -7.29
CA VAL A 73 -17.30 2.49 -6.44
C VAL A 73 -17.09 3.91 -5.90
N LYS A 74 -16.12 4.65 -6.43
CA LYS A 74 -15.68 5.96 -5.88
C LYS A 74 -15.36 5.87 -4.37
N GLY A 75 -14.81 4.74 -3.95
CA GLY A 75 -14.50 4.41 -2.56
C GLY A 75 -13.23 5.06 -2.01
N VAL A 76 -12.57 5.93 -2.79
CA VAL A 76 -11.39 6.71 -2.38
C VAL A 76 -11.67 8.19 -2.58
N VAL A 77 -11.41 8.99 -1.54
CA VAL A 77 -11.50 10.46 -1.57
C VAL A 77 -10.20 11.05 -1.06
N VAL A 78 -9.52 11.80 -1.91
CA VAL A 78 -8.19 12.37 -1.66
C VAL A 78 -8.33 13.86 -1.35
N GLY A 79 -7.51 14.36 -0.43
CA GLY A 79 -7.39 15.79 -0.18
C GLY A 79 -8.55 16.40 0.61
N ILE A 80 -9.16 15.65 1.52
CA ILE A 80 -10.17 16.14 2.45
C ILE A 80 -9.49 17.13 3.40
N LYS A 81 -10.05 18.35 3.52
CA LYS A 81 -9.42 19.47 4.22
C LYS A 81 -10.15 19.88 5.50
N ASP A 82 -11.35 19.38 5.75
CA ASP A 82 -12.22 19.81 6.84
C ASP A 82 -13.14 18.68 7.32
N ASP A 83 -13.69 18.89 8.55
CA ASP A 83 -14.54 17.93 9.24
C ASP A 83 -15.85 17.69 8.49
N GLU A 84 -16.45 18.73 7.91
CA GLU A 84 -17.74 18.64 7.21
C GLU A 84 -17.63 17.73 5.98
N THR A 85 -16.57 17.93 5.19
CA THR A 85 -16.29 17.09 4.01
C THR A 85 -15.99 15.64 4.43
N LEU A 86 -15.30 15.46 5.55
CA LEU A 86 -14.98 14.13 6.09
C LEU A 86 -16.25 13.38 6.51
N VAL A 87 -17.15 14.04 7.23
CA VAL A 87 -18.43 13.46 7.68
C VAL A 87 -19.30 13.10 6.49
N ARG A 88 -19.48 14.00 5.53
CA ARG A 88 -20.23 13.72 4.28
C ARG A 88 -19.62 12.54 3.51
N THR A 89 -18.29 12.42 3.52
CA THR A 89 -17.61 11.29 2.89
C THR A 89 -17.94 9.98 3.62
N LEU A 90 -17.91 9.96 4.94
CA LEU A 90 -18.28 8.79 5.73
C LEU A 90 -19.74 8.38 5.45
N GLU A 91 -20.68 9.32 5.47
CA GLU A 91 -22.10 9.07 5.17
C GLU A 91 -22.33 8.49 3.78
N ARG A 92 -21.55 8.95 2.80
CA ARG A 92 -21.61 8.42 1.43
C ARG A 92 -21.02 7.02 1.34
N LEU A 93 -19.85 6.79 1.94
CA LEU A 93 -19.17 5.49 1.90
C LEU A 93 -19.95 4.43 2.67
N SER A 94 -20.63 4.80 3.76
CA SER A 94 -21.43 3.88 4.57
C SER A 94 -22.64 3.27 3.82
N LYS A 95 -23.04 3.85 2.69
CA LYS A 95 -24.13 3.34 1.84
C LYS A 95 -23.66 2.31 0.80
N ILE A 96 -22.34 2.10 0.69
CA ILE A 96 -21.76 1.13 -0.24
C ILE A 96 -21.86 -0.27 0.38
N ASP A 97 -22.23 -1.25 -0.43
CA ASP A 97 -22.40 -2.63 0.01
C ASP A 97 -21.16 -3.20 0.68
N GLY A 98 -21.40 -3.98 1.74
CA GLY A 98 -20.33 -4.56 2.54
C GLY A 98 -19.48 -3.56 3.31
N PHE A 99 -19.95 -2.30 3.53
CA PHE A 99 -19.20 -1.32 4.32
C PHE A 99 -18.87 -1.84 5.72
N ALA A 100 -17.58 -1.98 6.01
CA ALA A 100 -17.04 -2.40 7.30
C ALA A 100 -16.35 -1.24 8.05
N GLY A 101 -16.19 -0.08 7.40
CA GLY A 101 -15.60 1.13 7.97
C GLY A 101 -14.99 2.05 6.94
N MET A 102 -14.57 3.22 7.39
CA MET A 102 -13.78 4.17 6.62
C MET A 102 -12.37 4.23 7.18
N LEU A 103 -11.37 3.93 6.34
CA LEU A 103 -9.98 4.18 6.64
C LEU A 103 -9.67 5.65 6.35
N ILE A 104 -9.10 6.34 7.33
CA ILE A 104 -8.60 7.71 7.22
C ILE A 104 -7.10 7.64 7.30
N ALA A 105 -6.39 8.21 6.34
CA ALA A 105 -4.95 8.13 6.28
C ALA A 105 -4.29 9.48 5.97
N GLU A 106 -3.05 9.59 6.41
CA GLU A 106 -2.14 10.67 6.04
C GLU A 106 -2.01 10.77 4.52
N MET A 107 -2.09 11.99 4.00
CA MET A 107 -1.88 12.26 2.58
C MET A 107 -0.38 12.41 2.30
N VAL A 108 0.22 11.35 1.78
CA VAL A 108 1.63 11.35 1.37
C VAL A 108 1.77 11.83 -0.07
N LYS A 109 2.80 12.64 -0.33
CA LYS A 109 3.17 13.10 -1.67
C LYS A 109 4.55 12.58 -2.04
N GLY A 110 4.78 12.36 -3.31
CA GLY A 110 6.07 11.92 -3.83
C GLY A 110 5.95 11.15 -5.13
N LEU A 111 7.07 10.59 -5.56
CA LEU A 111 7.10 9.70 -6.71
C LEU A 111 6.51 8.35 -6.32
N GLU A 112 5.55 7.88 -7.09
CA GLU A 112 4.89 6.62 -6.85
C GLU A 112 5.66 5.46 -7.51
N LEU A 113 5.92 4.42 -6.72
CA LEU A 113 6.49 3.15 -7.18
C LEU A 113 5.54 2.02 -6.82
N ILE A 114 5.51 0.99 -7.65
CA ILE A 114 4.84 -0.26 -7.35
C ILE A 114 5.88 -1.32 -6.96
N ILE A 115 5.65 -1.97 -5.83
CA ILE A 115 6.34 -3.20 -5.44
C ILE A 115 5.24 -4.24 -5.26
N GLY A 116 5.33 -5.32 -6.01
CA GLY A 116 4.37 -6.42 -5.99
C GLY A 116 5.05 -7.77 -5.95
N ALA A 117 4.29 -8.81 -5.66
CA ALA A 117 4.78 -10.18 -5.79
C ALA A 117 3.67 -11.12 -6.24
N LYS A 118 4.10 -12.20 -6.88
CA LYS A 118 3.25 -13.33 -7.26
C LYS A 118 4.03 -14.61 -6.97
N ASN A 119 3.36 -15.58 -6.41
CA ASN A 119 3.93 -16.92 -6.28
C ASN A 119 3.82 -17.62 -7.64
N ASP A 120 4.95 -17.89 -8.26
CA ASP A 120 5.05 -18.62 -9.51
C ASP A 120 5.18 -20.12 -9.21
N PHE A 121 4.50 -20.97 -9.96
CA PHE A 121 4.46 -22.40 -9.70
C PHE A 121 5.80 -23.12 -9.96
N GLN A 122 6.67 -22.52 -10.81
CA GLN A 122 8.01 -23.07 -11.12
C GLN A 122 9.11 -22.39 -10.32
N PHE A 123 9.01 -21.07 -10.13
CA PHE A 123 10.10 -20.23 -9.58
C PHE A 123 9.85 -19.79 -8.14
N GLY A 124 8.68 -20.08 -7.56
CA GLY A 124 8.31 -19.59 -6.24
C GLY A 124 7.99 -18.09 -6.25
N PRO A 125 8.22 -17.37 -5.13
CA PRO A 125 7.87 -15.97 -5.04
C PRO A 125 8.70 -15.09 -5.98
N MET A 126 8.02 -14.44 -6.92
CA MET A 126 8.58 -13.43 -7.83
C MET A 126 8.23 -12.05 -7.35
N VAL A 127 9.22 -11.17 -7.24
CA VAL A 127 9.06 -9.76 -6.83
C VAL A 127 9.15 -8.85 -8.05
N LEU A 128 8.22 -7.93 -8.15
CA LEU A 128 8.12 -6.89 -9.15
C LEU A 128 8.45 -5.54 -8.53
N LEU A 129 9.28 -4.76 -9.21
CA LEU A 129 9.46 -3.32 -8.99
C LEU A 129 9.07 -2.59 -10.26
N GLY A 130 8.33 -1.50 -10.15
CA GLY A 130 7.98 -0.66 -11.29
C GLY A 130 7.67 0.78 -10.91
N MET A 131 7.51 1.62 -11.92
CA MET A 131 6.98 2.97 -11.72
C MET A 131 5.49 2.88 -11.39
N GLY A 132 5.02 3.67 -10.41
CA GLY A 132 3.62 3.75 -10.00
C GLY A 132 2.80 4.77 -10.79
N GLY A 133 1.58 4.97 -10.35
CA GLY A 133 0.64 5.90 -10.96
C GLY A 133 -0.02 5.37 -12.25
N VAL A 134 -0.76 6.21 -12.93
CA VAL A 134 -1.53 5.85 -14.15
C VAL A 134 -0.65 5.38 -15.31
N GLY A 135 0.66 5.63 -15.28
CA GLY A 135 1.60 5.19 -16.31
C GLY A 135 1.94 3.71 -16.29
N VAL A 136 1.70 3.00 -15.18
CA VAL A 136 2.08 1.58 -15.04
C VAL A 136 1.39 0.70 -16.06
N GLU A 137 0.11 0.93 -16.28
CA GLU A 137 -0.71 0.13 -17.20
C GLU A 137 -0.30 0.36 -18.66
N ILE A 138 0.22 1.54 -18.97
CA ILE A 138 0.57 1.95 -20.34
C ILE A 138 2.02 1.58 -20.68
N TYR A 139 2.97 1.94 -19.83
CA TYR A 139 4.40 1.83 -20.15
C TYR A 139 5.03 0.50 -19.72
N LYS A 140 4.39 -0.25 -18.78
CA LYS A 140 4.90 -1.53 -18.25
C LYS A 140 6.38 -1.48 -17.86
N ASP A 141 6.82 -0.34 -17.33
CA ASP A 141 8.20 -0.12 -16.88
C ASP A 141 8.43 -0.85 -15.56
N VAL A 142 8.73 -2.12 -15.64
CA VAL A 142 8.84 -3.04 -14.52
C VAL A 142 10.08 -3.93 -14.65
N SER A 143 10.62 -4.33 -13.50
CA SER A 143 11.66 -5.35 -13.37
C SER A 143 11.18 -6.46 -12.44
N LEU A 144 11.52 -7.71 -12.77
CA LEU A 144 11.11 -8.92 -12.05
C LEU A 144 12.31 -9.73 -11.58
N ARG A 145 12.25 -10.25 -10.35
CA ARG A 145 13.29 -11.14 -9.79
C ARG A 145 12.67 -12.18 -8.87
N MET A 146 13.30 -13.34 -8.80
CA MET A 146 12.97 -14.37 -7.80
C MET A 146 13.41 -13.94 -6.41
N ALA A 147 12.55 -14.14 -5.41
CA ALA A 147 12.92 -13.98 -4.01
C ALA A 147 13.73 -15.21 -3.51
N PRO A 148 14.59 -15.07 -2.48
CA PRO A 148 14.88 -13.84 -1.73
C PRO A 148 15.90 -12.94 -2.44
N LEU A 149 15.68 -11.62 -2.36
CA LEU A 149 16.55 -10.62 -2.98
C LEU A 149 17.68 -10.17 -2.05
N LYS A 150 18.84 -9.86 -2.64
CA LYS A 150 19.96 -9.16 -2.02
C LYS A 150 19.99 -7.70 -2.48
N GLU A 151 20.79 -6.87 -1.84
CA GLU A 151 20.89 -5.44 -2.19
C GLU A 151 21.34 -5.22 -3.64
N ARG A 152 22.27 -6.04 -4.14
CA ARG A 152 22.71 -6.00 -5.55
C ARG A 152 21.55 -6.29 -6.52
N ASP A 153 20.64 -7.18 -6.15
CA ASP A 153 19.51 -7.54 -7.00
C ASP A 153 18.52 -6.36 -7.07
N ALA A 154 18.30 -5.68 -5.94
CA ALA A 154 17.53 -4.44 -5.88
C ALA A 154 18.17 -3.33 -6.73
N ASP A 155 19.51 -3.20 -6.71
CA ASP A 155 20.24 -2.28 -7.58
C ASP A 155 19.98 -2.58 -9.06
N HIS A 156 20.11 -3.83 -9.48
CA HIS A 156 19.87 -4.24 -10.86
C HIS A 156 18.41 -3.96 -11.26
N MET A 157 17.43 -4.28 -10.40
CA MET A 157 16.02 -3.98 -10.68
C MET A 157 15.79 -2.48 -10.92
N ILE A 158 16.41 -1.63 -10.12
CA ILE A 158 16.30 -0.17 -10.26
C ILE A 158 16.97 0.28 -11.59
N GLN A 159 18.14 -0.27 -11.94
CA GLN A 159 18.85 0.09 -13.17
C GLN A 159 18.11 -0.32 -14.44
N GLU A 160 17.30 -1.37 -14.38
CA GLU A 160 16.50 -1.84 -15.50
C GLU A 160 15.29 -0.95 -15.81
N LEU A 161 14.82 -0.16 -14.84
CA LEU A 161 13.71 0.76 -15.09
C LEU A 161 14.08 1.83 -16.11
N THR A 162 13.27 1.97 -17.14
CA THR A 162 13.42 2.99 -18.17
C THR A 162 13.36 4.39 -17.56
N ALA A 163 12.42 4.59 -16.67
CA ALA A 163 12.21 5.87 -15.99
C ALA A 163 13.10 6.07 -14.74
N ARG A 164 14.17 5.27 -14.53
CA ARG A 164 15.06 5.37 -13.37
C ARG A 164 15.65 6.77 -13.12
N LYS A 165 15.77 7.59 -14.17
CA LYS A 165 16.24 8.98 -14.04
C LYS A 165 15.32 9.82 -13.12
N LEU A 166 14.04 9.49 -13.01
CA LEU A 166 13.12 10.17 -12.09
C LEU A 166 13.49 9.88 -10.63
N LEU A 167 14.07 8.72 -10.35
CA LEU A 167 14.50 8.33 -9.01
C LEU A 167 15.73 9.10 -8.53
N THR A 168 16.60 9.50 -9.46
CA THR A 168 17.83 10.23 -9.15
C THR A 168 17.67 11.76 -9.17
N GLY A 169 16.45 12.23 -9.38
CA GLY A 169 16.13 13.64 -9.57
C GLY A 169 16.24 14.05 -11.03
N TYR A 170 15.13 14.46 -11.60
CA TYR A 170 15.07 14.92 -13.00
C TYR A 170 14.42 16.31 -13.06
N ARG A 171 15.10 17.26 -13.72
CA ARG A 171 14.74 18.69 -13.73
C ARG A 171 14.67 19.25 -12.32
N SER A 172 13.51 19.72 -11.85
CA SER A 172 13.32 20.32 -10.52
C SER A 172 12.86 19.34 -9.44
N SER A 173 12.82 18.02 -9.71
CA SER A 173 12.42 17.03 -8.72
C SER A 173 13.62 16.62 -7.85
N GLU A 174 13.39 16.47 -6.54
CA GLU A 174 14.42 15.96 -5.64
C GLU A 174 14.63 14.44 -5.85
N PRO A 175 15.87 13.94 -5.67
CA PRO A 175 16.15 12.53 -5.71
C PRO A 175 15.46 11.81 -4.54
N ILE A 176 15.02 10.58 -4.78
CA ILE A 176 14.46 9.75 -3.71
C ILE A 176 15.59 9.19 -2.82
N ASN A 177 15.21 8.68 -1.64
CA ASN A 177 16.14 7.97 -0.78
C ASN A 177 16.40 6.54 -1.32
N MET A 178 17.42 6.40 -2.17
CA MET A 178 17.80 5.13 -2.83
C MET A 178 18.12 4.01 -1.83
N SER A 179 18.76 4.34 -0.69
CA SER A 179 19.05 3.34 0.35
C SER A 179 17.76 2.81 0.99
N ALA A 180 16.78 3.69 1.24
CA ALA A 180 15.48 3.29 1.75
C ALA A 180 14.72 2.42 0.72
N LEU A 181 14.75 2.77 -0.57
CA LEU A 181 14.12 1.97 -1.63
C LEU A 181 14.71 0.57 -1.68
N LYS A 182 16.05 0.42 -1.74
CA LYS A 182 16.72 -0.88 -1.76
C LYS A 182 16.35 -1.74 -0.54
N LYS A 183 16.39 -1.16 0.67
CA LYS A 183 15.97 -1.84 1.90
C LYS A 183 14.52 -2.30 1.83
N THR A 184 13.63 -1.47 1.27
CA THR A 184 12.21 -1.80 1.10
C THR A 184 12.05 -3.00 0.18
N ILE A 185 12.71 -3.01 -0.99
CA ILE A 185 12.67 -4.13 -1.96
C ILE A 185 13.16 -5.43 -1.30
N VAL A 186 14.32 -5.39 -0.64
CA VAL A 186 14.90 -6.57 0.02
C VAL A 186 13.99 -7.07 1.15
N ASN A 187 13.45 -6.18 1.98
CA ASN A 187 12.55 -6.57 3.06
C ASN A 187 11.22 -7.13 2.52
N PHE A 188 10.70 -6.56 1.43
CA PHE A 188 9.49 -7.07 0.79
C PHE A 188 9.71 -8.49 0.25
N SER A 189 10.86 -8.76 -0.37
CA SER A 189 11.20 -10.11 -0.83
C SER A 189 11.26 -11.13 0.31
N LYS A 190 11.80 -10.74 1.47
CA LYS A 190 11.83 -11.60 2.67
C LYS A 190 10.42 -11.86 3.20
N LEU A 191 9.56 -10.84 3.23
CA LEU A 191 8.16 -11.00 3.60
C LEU A 191 7.47 -12.02 2.68
N MET A 192 7.71 -11.95 1.37
CA MET A 192 7.13 -12.90 0.42
C MET A 192 7.63 -14.33 0.64
N MET A 193 8.90 -14.53 0.97
CA MET A 193 9.43 -15.84 1.38
C MET A 193 8.76 -16.37 2.65
N ASP A 194 8.52 -15.50 3.62
CA ASP A 194 7.85 -15.88 4.87
C ASP A 194 6.33 -16.18 4.67
N LEU A 195 5.74 -15.70 3.57
CA LEU A 195 4.32 -15.87 3.24
C LEU A 195 4.04 -17.00 2.23
N GLN A 196 5.06 -17.57 1.59
CA GLN A 196 4.88 -18.51 0.47
C GLN A 196 4.08 -19.78 0.81
N ASP A 197 4.09 -20.17 2.10
CA ASP A 197 3.46 -21.41 2.59
C ASP A 197 2.10 -21.15 3.27
N ILE A 198 1.55 -19.95 3.14
CA ILE A 198 0.28 -19.53 3.75
C ILE A 198 -0.77 -19.24 2.68
#